data_ba259e4dd5fba45e995edce0b8301a33
#
_entry.id   ba259e4dd5fba45e995edce0b8301a33
#
_cell.length_a   1.000
_cell.length_b   1.000
_cell.length_c   1.000
_cell.angle_alpha   90.00
_cell.angle_beta   90.00
_cell.angle_gamma   90.00
#
_symmetry.space_group_name_H-M   'P 1'
#
loop_
_entity.id
_entity.type
_entity.pdbx_description
1 polymer ?
#
loop_
_entity_poly.entity_id
_entity_poly.type
_entity_poly.pdbx_seq_one_letter_code
_entity_poly.pdbx_strand_id
1 'polypeptide(L)'
;MAGTAVSLEVVSLEKPEDVNVIVGQAHFIKTVEDLHEALAGVSASLRFGVAFCEASGARLVRRSGNDGELTSLAVRNAEAIAAGHSFVIMLRDGFPVNVMNQVKAVPEVCTVFCATANPVAILVAAAGDGRGIAGVIDGLPPVGVETDTDVAARHRLLREFGYKL
;
A
#
# COMPACT_ATOMS: atom_id res chain seq x y z
N MET A 1 -12.75 -16.41 31.19
CA MET A 1 -11.49 -15.99 30.53
C MET A 1 -11.53 -14.47 30.42
N ALA A 2 -10.56 -13.77 31.01
CA ALA A 2 -10.43 -12.32 30.82
C ALA A 2 -10.08 -12.07 29.34
N GLY A 3 -10.87 -11.26 28.64
CA GLY A 3 -10.57 -10.90 27.25
C GLY A 3 -9.27 -10.10 27.15
N THR A 4 -8.46 -10.37 26.15
CA THR A 4 -7.27 -9.55 25.86
C THR A 4 -7.72 -8.15 25.48
N ALA A 5 -7.20 -7.12 26.16
CA ALA A 5 -7.46 -5.74 25.80
C ALA A 5 -6.87 -5.44 24.42
N VAL A 6 -7.61 -4.70 23.59
CA VAL A 6 -7.18 -4.21 22.28
C VAL A 6 -7.01 -2.71 22.37
N SER A 7 -5.85 -2.20 21.94
CA SER A 7 -5.62 -0.77 21.72
C SER A 7 -5.61 -0.44 20.23
N LEU A 8 -6.00 0.79 19.88
CA LEU A 8 -5.90 1.31 18.52
C LEU A 8 -4.90 2.46 18.48
N GLU A 9 -4.09 2.48 17.45
CA GLU A 9 -3.07 3.50 17.17
C GLU A 9 -3.24 4.00 15.74
N VAL A 10 -3.00 5.29 15.52
CA VAL A 10 -2.98 5.91 14.19
C VAL A 10 -1.53 6.09 13.77
N VAL A 11 -1.13 5.45 12.69
CA VAL A 11 0.21 5.55 12.09
C VAL A 11 0.10 6.32 10.78
N SER A 12 0.53 7.58 10.78
CA SER A 12 0.63 8.37 9.54
C SER A 12 1.81 7.89 8.71
N LEU A 13 1.58 7.59 7.43
CA LEU A 13 2.65 7.17 6.54
C LEU A 13 3.50 8.36 6.09
N GLU A 14 4.82 8.16 6.08
CA GLU A 14 5.75 9.05 5.43
C GLU A 14 5.61 8.87 3.91
N LYS A 15 5.11 9.90 3.22
CA LYS A 15 4.86 9.85 1.79
C LYS A 15 5.04 11.23 1.14
N PRO A 16 6.12 11.43 0.35
CA PRO A 16 6.25 12.61 -0.51
C PRO A 16 5.08 12.74 -1.50
N GLU A 17 4.79 13.96 -1.97
CA GLU A 17 3.65 14.24 -2.85
C GLU A 17 3.72 13.50 -4.20
N ASP A 18 4.94 13.31 -4.72
CA ASP A 18 5.21 12.61 -6.00
C ASP A 18 5.23 11.08 -5.88
N VAL A 19 5.00 10.54 -4.67
CA VAL A 19 5.03 9.10 -4.39
C VAL A 19 3.63 8.57 -4.13
N ASN A 20 3.30 7.45 -4.75
CA ASN A 20 2.08 6.68 -4.47
C ASN A 20 2.39 5.52 -3.52
N VAL A 21 1.39 5.06 -2.79
CA VAL A 21 1.53 3.98 -1.82
C VAL A 21 0.47 2.89 -2.03
N ILE A 22 0.88 1.63 -1.85
CA ILE A 22 -0.02 0.48 -1.71
C ILE A 22 0.31 -0.21 -0.39
N VAL A 23 -0.69 -0.49 0.42
CA VAL A 23 -0.54 -1.24 1.67
C VAL A 23 -1.44 -2.46 1.62
N GLY A 24 -0.90 -3.62 1.96
CA GLY A 24 -1.65 -4.86 1.95
C GLY A 24 -1.16 -5.87 2.99
N GLN A 25 -1.74 -7.06 2.94
CA GLN A 25 -1.34 -8.22 3.72
C GLN A 25 -1.11 -9.42 2.81
N ALA A 26 -0.07 -10.17 3.13
CA ALA A 26 0.27 -11.43 2.46
C ALA A 26 0.54 -12.51 3.51
N HIS A 27 0.75 -13.75 3.09
CA HIS A 27 0.88 -14.86 4.06
C HIS A 27 2.25 -15.53 4.09
N PHE A 28 3.22 -15.09 3.25
CA PHE A 28 4.50 -15.79 3.13
C PHE A 28 5.65 -14.87 2.69
N ILE A 29 6.88 -15.15 3.16
CA ILE A 29 8.07 -14.33 2.91
C ILE A 29 8.39 -14.18 1.40
N LYS A 30 8.02 -15.16 0.57
CA LYS A 30 8.19 -15.12 -0.89
C LYS A 30 7.53 -13.89 -1.53
N THR A 31 6.53 -13.30 -0.88
CA THR A 31 5.82 -12.08 -1.29
C THR A 31 6.77 -10.96 -1.72
N VAL A 32 7.90 -10.76 -1.02
CA VAL A 32 8.80 -9.64 -1.30
C VAL A 32 9.44 -9.75 -2.68
N GLU A 33 9.76 -10.97 -3.12
CA GLU A 33 10.34 -11.23 -4.44
C GLU A 33 9.27 -11.25 -5.52
N ASP A 34 8.12 -11.90 -5.28
CA ASP A 34 7.03 -11.97 -6.24
C ASP A 34 6.42 -10.58 -6.52
N LEU A 35 6.29 -9.73 -5.50
CA LEU A 35 5.90 -8.34 -5.70
C LEU A 35 6.95 -7.56 -6.50
N HIS A 36 8.25 -7.80 -6.28
CA HIS A 36 9.31 -7.18 -7.08
C HIS A 36 9.16 -7.56 -8.55
N GLU A 37 9.05 -8.84 -8.86
CA GLU A 37 8.92 -9.33 -10.23
C GLU A 37 7.64 -8.80 -10.90
N ALA A 38 6.52 -8.82 -10.17
CA ALA A 38 5.25 -8.29 -10.65
C ALA A 38 5.35 -6.82 -11.03
N LEU A 39 6.00 -6.00 -10.21
CA LEU A 39 6.17 -4.56 -10.44
C LEU A 39 7.19 -4.28 -11.56
N ALA A 40 8.32 -4.97 -11.56
CA ALA A 40 9.35 -4.84 -12.59
C ALA A 40 8.85 -5.20 -13.99
N GLY A 41 7.89 -6.13 -14.07
CA GLY A 41 7.26 -6.55 -15.32
C GLY A 41 6.27 -5.54 -15.91
N VAL A 42 5.85 -4.50 -15.18
CA VAL A 42 4.85 -3.52 -15.66
C VAL A 42 5.45 -2.54 -16.66
N SER A 43 6.56 -1.91 -16.31
CA SER A 43 7.22 -0.91 -17.13
C SER A 43 8.67 -0.71 -16.70
N ALA A 44 9.55 -0.51 -17.67
CA ALA A 44 10.96 -0.20 -17.41
C ALA A 44 11.17 1.18 -16.73
N SER A 45 10.20 2.10 -16.86
CA SER A 45 10.25 3.43 -16.24
C SER A 45 9.75 3.44 -14.80
N LEU A 46 8.94 2.45 -14.38
CA LEU A 46 8.37 2.39 -13.04
C LEU A 46 9.48 2.30 -11.98
N ARG A 47 9.45 3.20 -11.01
CA ARG A 47 10.33 3.18 -9.83
C ARG A 47 9.53 2.71 -8.62
N PHE A 48 10.10 1.77 -7.86
CA PHE A 48 9.41 1.21 -6.70
C PHE A 48 10.34 0.72 -5.60
N GLY A 49 9.79 0.70 -4.39
CA GLY A 49 10.35 0.01 -3.23
C GLY A 49 9.27 -0.83 -2.55
N VAL A 50 9.63 -2.00 -2.09
CA VAL A 50 8.77 -2.97 -1.40
C VAL A 50 9.36 -3.27 -0.04
N ALA A 51 8.51 -3.30 1.01
CA ALA A 51 8.85 -3.83 2.32
C ALA A 51 7.76 -4.81 2.78
N PHE A 52 8.16 -5.90 3.41
CA PHE A 52 7.28 -6.95 3.94
C PHE A 52 7.68 -7.29 5.36
N CYS A 53 6.73 -7.30 6.29
CA CYS A 53 6.93 -7.66 7.70
C CYS A 53 6.74 -9.15 7.91
N GLU A 54 7.79 -9.87 8.30
CA GLU A 54 7.61 -11.25 8.77
C GLU A 54 6.77 -11.28 10.06
N ALA A 55 5.98 -12.34 10.22
CA ALA A 55 5.16 -12.55 11.43
C ALA A 55 5.71 -13.64 12.36
N SER A 56 6.72 -14.39 11.93
CA SER A 56 7.33 -15.49 12.70
C SER A 56 8.81 -15.64 12.35
N GLY A 57 9.50 -16.54 13.05
CA GLY A 57 10.93 -16.76 12.86
C GLY A 57 11.76 -15.56 13.26
N ALA A 58 12.58 -15.04 12.34
CA ALA A 58 13.45 -13.91 12.58
C ALA A 58 12.69 -12.58 12.76
N ARG A 59 11.45 -12.49 12.28
CA ARG A 59 10.56 -11.31 12.35
C ARG A 59 11.23 -10.02 11.83
N LEU A 60 11.84 -10.14 10.66
CA LEU A 60 12.52 -9.02 10.00
C LEU A 60 11.59 -8.32 9.01
N VAL A 61 11.84 -7.04 8.77
CA VAL A 61 11.30 -6.34 7.61
C VAL A 61 12.15 -6.72 6.40
N ARG A 62 11.56 -7.48 5.48
CA ARG A 62 12.19 -7.85 4.21
C ARG A 62 11.94 -6.75 3.18
N ARG A 63 12.90 -6.54 2.29
CA ARG A 63 12.84 -5.42 1.33
C ARG A 63 13.34 -5.81 -0.04
N SER A 64 12.78 -5.16 -1.06
CA SER A 64 13.23 -5.24 -2.46
C SER A 64 12.82 -3.97 -3.20
N GLY A 65 13.37 -3.71 -4.39
CA GLY A 65 13.02 -2.56 -5.21
C GLY A 65 14.06 -2.26 -6.26
N ASN A 66 13.73 -1.37 -7.18
CA ASN A 66 14.65 -0.85 -8.20
C ASN A 66 15.07 0.61 -7.92
N ASP A 67 14.61 1.18 -6.81
CA ASP A 67 14.93 2.53 -6.35
C ASP A 67 15.27 2.50 -4.85
N GLY A 68 16.46 2.98 -4.49
CA GLY A 68 16.98 2.90 -3.12
C GLY A 68 16.25 3.83 -2.14
N GLU A 69 15.81 5.02 -2.60
CA GLU A 69 15.04 5.96 -1.79
C GLU A 69 13.65 5.39 -1.47
N LEU A 70 12.94 4.89 -2.50
CA LEU A 70 11.62 4.28 -2.32
C LEU A 70 11.68 3.00 -1.49
N THR A 71 12.73 2.19 -1.63
CA THR A 71 12.95 1.01 -0.80
C THR A 71 13.12 1.40 0.67
N SER A 72 13.94 2.42 0.95
CA SER A 72 14.14 2.91 2.32
C SER A 72 12.85 3.50 2.90
N LEU A 73 12.07 4.20 2.08
CA LEU A 73 10.78 4.77 2.48
C LEU A 73 9.76 3.66 2.79
N ALA A 74 9.69 2.62 1.98
CA ALA A 74 8.84 1.45 2.24
C ALA A 74 9.21 0.77 3.56
N VAL A 75 10.50 0.62 3.86
CA VAL A 75 10.99 0.03 5.11
C VAL A 75 10.56 0.88 6.31
N ARG A 76 10.78 2.20 6.31
CA ARG A 76 10.38 3.07 7.43
C ARG A 76 8.88 2.99 7.71
N ASN A 77 8.06 2.99 6.67
CA ASN A 77 6.61 2.85 6.82
C ASN A 77 6.21 1.46 7.34
N ALA A 78 6.84 0.40 6.86
CA ALA A 78 6.59 -0.96 7.35
C ALA A 78 6.98 -1.12 8.83
N GLU A 79 8.12 -0.54 9.25
CA GLU A 79 8.55 -0.50 10.65
C GLU A 79 7.59 0.30 11.53
N ALA A 80 7.06 1.43 11.04
CA ALA A 80 6.08 2.23 11.78
C ALA A 80 4.76 1.50 11.97
N ILE A 81 4.24 0.81 10.93
CA ILE A 81 3.05 -0.03 11.01
C ILE A 81 3.30 -1.22 11.94
N ALA A 82 4.44 -1.89 11.80
CA ALA A 82 4.88 -3.03 12.58
C ALA A 82 3.83 -4.15 12.71
N ALA A 83 3.03 -4.37 11.69
CA ALA A 83 2.01 -5.43 11.66
C ALA A 83 2.54 -6.65 10.90
N GLY A 84 2.49 -7.83 11.52
CA GLY A 84 2.96 -9.06 10.89
C GLY A 84 2.24 -9.37 9.58
N HIS A 85 3.00 -9.83 8.58
CA HIS A 85 2.54 -10.13 7.22
C HIS A 85 2.01 -8.92 6.42
N SER A 86 2.13 -7.69 6.94
CA SER A 86 1.84 -6.51 6.12
C SER A 86 2.95 -6.26 5.10
N PHE A 87 2.59 -5.66 3.97
CA PHE A 87 3.53 -5.14 3.00
C PHE A 87 3.21 -3.69 2.65
N VAL A 88 4.25 -2.94 2.30
CA VAL A 88 4.19 -1.57 1.81
C VAL A 88 4.92 -1.49 0.48
N ILE A 89 4.28 -0.93 -0.53
CA ILE A 89 4.87 -0.60 -1.82
C ILE A 89 4.83 0.91 -1.98
N MET A 90 5.98 1.51 -2.28
CA MET A 90 6.11 2.92 -2.66
C MET A 90 6.42 3.00 -4.15
N LEU A 91 5.68 3.85 -4.87
CA LEU A 91 5.75 3.96 -6.34
C LEU A 91 6.03 5.39 -6.78
N ARG A 92 6.89 5.55 -7.79
CA ARG A 92 7.12 6.79 -8.53
C ARG A 92 7.13 6.47 -10.04
N ASP A 93 6.84 7.44 -10.88
CA ASP A 93 6.75 7.29 -12.34
C ASP A 93 5.68 6.28 -12.80
N GLY A 94 4.67 6.09 -11.97
CA GLY A 94 3.50 5.26 -12.23
C GLY A 94 2.48 5.34 -11.09
N PHE A 95 1.24 5.00 -11.40
CA PHE A 95 0.13 5.05 -10.45
C PHE A 95 -0.29 3.64 -10.01
N PRO A 96 -0.94 3.49 -8.84
CA PRO A 96 -1.44 2.20 -8.39
C PRO A 96 -2.29 1.48 -9.45
N VAL A 97 -3.13 2.20 -10.20
CA VAL A 97 -3.98 1.62 -11.27
C VAL A 97 -3.17 0.86 -12.33
N ASN A 98 -1.91 1.23 -12.56
CA ASN A 98 -1.06 0.58 -13.55
C ASN A 98 -0.54 -0.79 -13.08
N VAL A 99 -0.47 -1.02 -11.76
CA VAL A 99 0.16 -2.20 -11.15
C VAL A 99 -0.80 -3.10 -10.38
N MET A 100 -2.02 -2.64 -10.08
CA MET A 100 -2.93 -3.35 -9.16
C MET A 100 -3.30 -4.75 -9.62
N ASN A 101 -3.45 -4.98 -10.92
CA ASN A 101 -3.76 -6.33 -11.42
C ASN A 101 -2.61 -7.30 -11.14
N GLN A 102 -1.36 -6.86 -11.33
CA GLN A 102 -0.17 -7.64 -11.06
C GLN A 102 -0.01 -7.91 -9.56
N VAL A 103 -0.18 -6.88 -8.71
CA VAL A 103 -0.12 -7.03 -7.25
C VAL A 103 -1.17 -8.03 -6.75
N LYS A 104 -2.42 -7.92 -7.23
CA LYS A 104 -3.51 -8.83 -6.85
C LYS A 104 -3.34 -10.25 -7.39
N ALA A 105 -2.56 -10.43 -8.46
CA ALA A 105 -2.29 -11.74 -9.04
C ALA A 105 -1.17 -12.50 -8.32
N VAL A 106 -0.42 -11.84 -7.43
CA VAL A 106 0.58 -12.51 -6.57
C VAL A 106 -0.14 -13.45 -5.61
N PRO A 107 0.12 -14.77 -5.64
CA PRO A 107 -0.64 -15.78 -4.89
C PRO A 107 -0.65 -15.55 -3.38
N GLU A 108 0.42 -14.97 -2.84
CA GLU A 108 0.57 -14.72 -1.41
C GLU A 108 -0.23 -13.51 -0.93
N VAL A 109 -0.65 -12.61 -1.81
CA VAL A 109 -1.43 -11.42 -1.43
C VAL A 109 -2.83 -11.81 -1.01
N CYS A 110 -3.12 -11.63 0.28
CA CYS A 110 -4.43 -11.93 0.89
C CYS A 110 -5.39 -10.77 0.72
N THR A 111 -4.90 -9.53 0.90
CA THR A 111 -5.72 -8.33 0.79
C THR A 111 -4.89 -7.09 0.48
N VAL A 112 -5.53 -6.09 -0.11
CA VAL A 112 -5.00 -4.73 -0.26
C VAL A 112 -5.90 -3.80 0.53
N PHE A 113 -5.33 -3.04 1.47
CA PHE A 113 -6.06 -2.09 2.32
C PHE A 113 -6.24 -0.74 1.64
N CYS A 114 -5.22 -0.25 0.96
CA CYS A 114 -5.29 0.98 0.16
C CYS A 114 -4.28 0.96 -1.00
N ALA A 115 -4.57 1.79 -2.00
CA ALA A 115 -3.71 2.05 -3.16
C ALA A 115 -4.00 3.48 -3.63
N THR A 116 -3.12 4.46 -3.30
CA THR A 116 -3.49 5.87 -3.39
C THR A 116 -2.29 6.82 -3.56
N ALA A 117 -2.58 7.99 -4.09
CA ALA A 117 -1.70 9.16 -4.12
C ALA A 117 -1.91 10.10 -2.92
N ASN A 118 -3.01 9.93 -2.15
CA ASN A 118 -3.36 10.80 -1.04
C ASN A 118 -2.45 10.61 0.18
N PRO A 119 -2.42 11.54 1.13
CA PRO A 119 -1.95 11.28 2.48
C PRO A 119 -2.73 10.14 3.12
N VAL A 120 -2.02 9.22 3.78
CA VAL A 120 -2.61 8.00 4.37
C VAL A 120 -2.22 7.86 5.82
N ALA A 121 -3.18 7.45 6.65
CA ALA A 121 -2.92 6.94 7.99
C ALA A 121 -3.48 5.51 8.14
N ILE A 122 -2.72 4.64 8.80
CA ILE A 122 -3.10 3.26 9.07
C ILE A 122 -3.60 3.16 10.50
N LEU A 123 -4.78 2.57 10.69
CA LEU A 123 -5.27 2.20 12.01
C LEU A 123 -4.70 0.83 12.37
N VAL A 124 -3.84 0.80 13.38
CA VAL A 124 -3.19 -0.42 13.87
C VAL A 124 -3.85 -0.85 15.17
N ALA A 125 -4.35 -2.07 15.20
CA ALA A 125 -4.80 -2.72 16.43
C ALA A 125 -3.64 -3.50 17.06
N ALA A 126 -3.47 -3.38 18.38
CA ALA A 126 -2.51 -4.15 19.15
C ALA A 126 -3.21 -4.97 20.23
N ALA A 127 -2.85 -6.25 20.35
CA ALA A 127 -3.38 -7.17 21.35
C ALA A 127 -2.23 -8.10 21.85
N GLY A 128 -1.86 -7.97 23.12
CA GLY A 128 -0.64 -8.59 23.63
C GLY A 128 0.58 -8.11 22.84
N ASP A 129 1.38 -9.03 22.33
CA ASP A 129 2.56 -8.72 21.49
C ASP A 129 2.22 -8.63 19.99
N GLY A 130 0.97 -8.88 19.61
CA GLY A 130 0.53 -8.88 18.21
C GLY A 130 0.04 -7.52 17.75
N ARG A 131 0.30 -7.19 16.48
CA ARG A 131 -0.19 -5.97 15.80
C ARG A 131 -0.81 -6.36 14.46
N GLY A 132 -1.88 -5.67 14.08
CA GLY A 132 -2.57 -5.90 12.81
C GLY A 132 -3.20 -4.61 12.28
N ILE A 133 -3.37 -4.54 10.96
CA ILE A 133 -4.06 -3.41 10.32
C ILE A 133 -5.56 -3.59 10.51
N ALA A 134 -6.21 -2.64 11.20
CA ALA A 134 -7.64 -2.62 11.43
C ALA A 134 -8.40 -1.77 10.40
N GLY A 135 -7.73 -0.81 9.77
CA GLY A 135 -8.33 0.06 8.77
C GLY A 135 -7.35 1.09 8.22
N VAL A 136 -7.86 1.92 7.31
CA VAL A 136 -7.08 2.96 6.63
C VAL A 136 -7.90 4.25 6.57
N ILE A 137 -7.24 5.38 6.77
CA ILE A 137 -7.76 6.71 6.47
C ILE A 137 -7.03 7.17 5.20
N ASP A 138 -7.76 7.28 4.08
CA ASP A 138 -7.22 7.66 2.77
C ASP A 138 -7.80 9.00 2.35
N GLY A 139 -6.99 10.05 2.45
CA GLY A 139 -7.38 11.41 2.10
C GLY A 139 -8.49 11.99 2.99
N LEU A 140 -9.39 12.74 2.36
CA LEU A 140 -10.45 13.51 3.02
C LEU A 140 -11.84 12.94 2.70
N PRO A 141 -12.84 13.20 3.55
CA PRO A 141 -14.21 12.78 3.28
C PRO A 141 -14.81 13.56 2.09
N PRO A 142 -15.78 12.95 1.37
CA PRO A 142 -16.46 13.63 0.28
C PRO A 142 -17.23 14.86 0.77
N VAL A 143 -17.32 15.90 -0.07
CA VAL A 143 -18.04 17.14 0.24
C VAL A 143 -19.44 17.20 -0.39
N GLY A 144 -19.80 16.24 -1.23
CA GLY A 144 -21.09 16.20 -1.90
C GLY A 144 -21.21 15.05 -2.90
N VAL A 145 -22.28 15.09 -3.67
CA VAL A 145 -22.55 14.15 -4.78
C VAL A 145 -22.31 14.88 -6.10
N GLU A 146 -21.72 14.21 -7.08
CA GLU A 146 -21.43 14.78 -8.41
C GLU A 146 -22.73 15.25 -9.10
N THR A 147 -22.62 16.39 -9.79
CA THR A 147 -23.65 16.93 -10.68
C THR A 147 -23.40 16.43 -12.13
N ASP A 148 -24.33 16.69 -13.05
CA ASP A 148 -24.16 16.37 -14.47
C ASP A 148 -22.89 17.02 -15.07
N THR A 149 -22.52 18.20 -14.58
CA THR A 149 -21.28 18.89 -14.99
C THR A 149 -20.05 18.12 -14.50
N ASP A 150 -20.08 17.60 -13.28
CA ASP A 150 -18.98 16.81 -12.71
C ASP A 150 -18.85 15.45 -13.42
N VAL A 151 -19.95 14.81 -13.78
CA VAL A 151 -19.99 13.59 -14.61
C VAL A 151 -19.29 13.85 -15.94
N ALA A 152 -19.65 14.96 -16.63
CA ALA A 152 -19.02 15.32 -17.90
C ALA A 152 -17.51 15.62 -17.74
N ALA A 153 -17.11 16.27 -16.64
CA ALA A 153 -15.71 16.53 -16.32
C ALA A 153 -14.92 15.25 -16.10
N ARG A 154 -15.47 14.31 -15.32
CA ARG A 154 -14.86 12.97 -15.07
C ARG A 154 -14.72 12.17 -16.37
N HIS A 155 -15.71 12.20 -17.25
CA HIS A 155 -15.63 11.54 -18.56
C HIS A 155 -14.48 12.11 -19.41
N ARG A 156 -14.32 13.44 -19.47
CA ARG A 156 -13.20 14.06 -20.19
C ARG A 156 -11.86 13.66 -19.60
N LEU A 157 -11.70 13.78 -18.27
CA LEU A 157 -10.46 13.46 -17.57
C LEU A 157 -9.97 12.02 -17.85
N LEU A 158 -10.88 11.04 -17.80
CA LEU A 158 -10.52 9.63 -18.04
C LEU A 158 -10.06 9.37 -19.48
N ARG A 159 -10.56 10.15 -20.44
CA ARG A 159 -10.15 10.07 -21.86
C ARG A 159 -8.81 10.80 -22.08
N GLU A 160 -8.62 11.96 -21.47
CA GLU A 160 -7.36 12.69 -21.50
C GLU A 160 -6.20 11.86 -20.95
N PHE A 161 -6.44 11.06 -19.89
CA PHE A 161 -5.47 10.12 -19.35
C PHE A 161 -5.34 8.80 -20.14
N GLY A 162 -6.18 8.60 -21.17
CA GLY A 162 -6.14 7.38 -21.98
C GLY A 162 -6.71 6.13 -21.29
N TYR A 163 -7.42 6.27 -20.17
CA TYR A 163 -8.02 5.13 -19.47
C TYR A 163 -9.37 4.69 -20.06
N LYS A 164 -9.99 5.53 -20.85
CA LYS A 164 -11.26 5.26 -21.56
C LYS A 164 -11.19 5.78 -23.01
N LEU A 165 -11.93 5.09 -23.91
CA LEU A 165 -12.10 5.49 -25.31
C LEU A 165 -13.25 6.48 -25.47
#